data_aa290d84961093c18e5d1d5f623c3a3f
#
_entry.id   aa290d84961093c18e5d1d5f623c3a3f
#
_cell.length_a   1.000
_cell.length_b   1.000
_cell.length_c   1.000
_cell.angle_alpha   90.00
_cell.angle_beta   90.00
_cell.angle_gamma   90.00
#
_symmetry.space_group_name_H-M   'P 1'
#
loop_
_entity.id
_entity.type
_entity.pdbx_description
1 polymer ?
#
loop_
_entity_poly.entity_id
_entity_poly.type
_entity_poly.pdbx_seq_one_letter_code
_entity_poly.pdbx_strand_id
1 'polypeptide(L)'
;MRILPLRSVQAILALALMTLCLGSLPSAAQLADEVPAVNASSAASISSGTPITRQTPASAITAPRPFSRFAVGVDLSTLGIRMQTASYLSPHLNLRASGSVFGFTDNNISTNGFNVDAHLHLSSAGISVDYFPFAAHGWKLSPGILFYNDSGAEATFTAQPGTSFSLNGYTYYSSGSDPVRGNGTAGLHTHNPAFTITTGWGNMIPHKGQFSFPFEIGVAFIGAPAFDMALTSGQVCDSNGQNCVNVATDPTVQANLRAQVTKYRNDLEPLKTYPLISGGITYCFQRRR
;
A
#
# COMPACT_ATOMS: atom_id res chain seq x y z
N MET A 1 -8.56 0.60 35.47
CA MET A 1 -7.33 0.94 34.77
C MET A 1 -7.24 0.04 33.54
N ARG A 2 -7.63 0.52 32.36
CA ARG A 2 -7.73 -0.31 31.14
C ARG A 2 -6.42 -0.19 30.38
N ILE A 3 -5.66 -1.27 30.37
CA ILE A 3 -4.52 -1.47 29.47
C ILE A 3 -5.08 -1.44 28.06
N LEU A 4 -4.67 -0.47 27.24
CA LEU A 4 -5.01 -0.51 25.81
C LEU A 4 -4.41 -1.78 25.21
N PRO A 5 -5.24 -2.68 24.65
CA PRO A 5 -4.72 -3.87 24.01
C PRO A 5 -3.92 -3.45 22.78
N LEU A 6 -2.85 -4.16 22.51
CA LEU A 6 -1.94 -4.05 21.35
C LEU A 6 -2.66 -3.89 20.00
N ARG A 7 -3.94 -4.26 19.95
CA ARG A 7 -4.88 -4.03 18.85
C ARG A 7 -5.11 -2.56 18.50
N SER A 8 -4.88 -1.63 19.44
CA SER A 8 -5.12 -0.21 19.19
C SER A 8 -3.97 0.45 18.41
N VAL A 9 -2.72 0.04 18.59
CA VAL A 9 -1.58 0.57 17.80
C VAL A 9 -1.61 -0.01 16.38
N GLN A 10 -1.96 -1.30 16.25
CA GLN A 10 -2.23 -1.91 14.94
C GLN A 10 -3.48 -1.28 14.27
N ALA A 11 -4.50 -0.94 15.05
CA ALA A 11 -5.68 -0.25 14.55
C ALA A 11 -5.40 1.21 14.16
N ILE A 12 -4.51 1.92 14.83
CA ILE A 12 -4.16 3.31 14.50
C ILE A 12 -3.31 3.34 13.22
N LEU A 13 -2.35 2.43 13.05
CA LEU A 13 -1.59 2.34 11.80
C LEU A 13 -2.45 1.83 10.63
N ALA A 14 -3.35 0.86 10.88
CA ALA A 14 -4.31 0.38 9.89
C ALA A 14 -5.48 1.35 9.68
N LEU A 15 -5.92 2.08 10.71
CA LEU A 15 -7.02 3.05 10.63
C LEU A 15 -6.57 4.35 9.98
N ALA A 16 -5.34 4.81 10.18
CA ALA A 16 -4.77 5.93 9.42
C ALA A 16 -4.66 5.61 7.92
N LEU A 17 -4.43 4.33 7.55
CA LEU A 17 -4.48 3.87 6.16
C LEU A 17 -5.90 3.65 5.64
N MET A 18 -6.86 3.28 6.50
CA MET A 18 -8.25 2.95 6.10
C MET A 18 -9.20 4.15 6.13
N THR A 19 -8.99 5.15 6.97
CA THR A 19 -9.85 6.35 7.02
C THR A 19 -9.68 7.27 5.82
N LEU A 20 -8.61 7.14 5.04
CA LEU A 20 -8.50 7.84 3.76
C LEU A 20 -9.33 7.22 2.62
N CYS A 21 -9.83 5.98 2.79
CA CYS A 21 -10.55 5.25 1.73
C CYS A 21 -12.07 5.11 1.94
N LEU A 22 -12.63 5.54 3.07
CA LEU A 22 -14.06 5.36 3.40
C LEU A 22 -14.82 6.68 3.53
N GLY A 23 -14.70 7.55 2.52
CA GLY A 23 -15.68 8.57 2.23
C GLY A 23 -16.88 7.94 1.52
N SER A 24 -17.97 7.70 2.27
CA SER A 24 -19.36 7.53 1.82
C SER A 24 -19.64 6.81 0.49
N LEU A 25 -19.97 5.53 0.57
CA LEU A 25 -20.75 4.87 -0.48
C LEU A 25 -22.26 4.96 -0.10
N PRO A 26 -23.13 5.44 -1.00
CA PRO A 26 -24.57 5.28 -0.80
C PRO A 26 -24.96 3.83 -1.05
N SER A 27 -25.74 3.29 -0.09
CA SER A 27 -26.45 2.05 -0.19
C SER A 27 -27.42 2.09 -1.38
N ALA A 28 -27.26 1.19 -2.35
CA ALA A 28 -28.27 0.93 -3.37
C ALA A 28 -28.66 -0.54 -3.34
N ALA A 29 -29.96 -0.70 -3.18
CA ALA A 29 -30.70 -1.91 -2.92
C ALA A 29 -30.62 -2.96 -4.02
N GLN A 30 -30.89 -4.20 -3.57
CA GLN A 30 -31.30 -5.39 -4.31
C GLN A 30 -32.33 -5.11 -5.41
N LEU A 31 -32.17 -5.77 -6.54
CA LEU A 31 -33.26 -6.23 -7.36
C LEU A 31 -32.89 -7.59 -7.96
N ALA A 32 -33.75 -8.54 -7.62
CA ALA A 32 -33.74 -9.94 -8.04
C ALA A 32 -34.32 -10.07 -9.46
N ASP A 33 -33.90 -11.16 -10.11
CA ASP A 33 -34.69 -12.08 -10.93
C ASP A 33 -35.42 -11.54 -12.17
N GLU A 34 -35.01 -12.00 -13.32
CA GLU A 34 -35.87 -12.71 -14.26
C GLU A 34 -35.10 -13.26 -15.47
N VAL A 35 -35.20 -14.59 -15.62
CA VAL A 35 -34.82 -15.32 -16.83
C VAL A 35 -36.05 -15.38 -17.71
N PRO A 36 -35.96 -15.18 -19.03
CA PRO A 36 -36.85 -15.85 -19.95
C PRO A 36 -36.13 -16.80 -20.89
N ALA A 37 -36.78 -17.95 -21.00
CA ALA A 37 -36.43 -19.10 -21.79
C ALA A 37 -36.49 -18.87 -23.30
N VAL A 38 -35.60 -19.59 -23.94
CA VAL A 38 -35.64 -20.31 -25.23
C VAL A 38 -36.91 -20.18 -26.07
N ASN A 39 -36.74 -19.83 -27.33
CA ASN A 39 -37.46 -20.48 -28.40
C ASN A 39 -36.60 -20.64 -29.65
N ALA A 40 -36.35 -21.89 -29.96
CA ALA A 40 -35.86 -22.34 -31.25
C ALA A 40 -36.99 -22.29 -32.28
N SER A 41 -36.74 -21.86 -33.49
CA SER A 41 -37.52 -22.32 -34.63
C SER A 41 -36.71 -22.19 -35.91
N SER A 42 -36.59 -23.31 -36.57
CA SER A 42 -35.99 -23.59 -37.84
C SER A 42 -36.69 -22.89 -39.00
N ALA A 43 -35.94 -22.50 -40.01
CA ALA A 43 -36.38 -22.65 -41.43
C ALA A 43 -35.16 -22.52 -42.36
N ALA A 44 -34.90 -23.59 -43.04
CA ALA A 44 -33.99 -23.64 -44.17
C ALA A 44 -34.62 -22.97 -45.40
N SER A 45 -33.87 -22.21 -46.15
CA SER A 45 -34.14 -21.92 -47.55
C SER A 45 -32.81 -21.88 -48.33
N ILE A 46 -32.69 -22.86 -49.18
CA ILE A 46 -31.65 -22.97 -50.20
C ILE A 46 -31.99 -21.96 -51.31
N SER A 47 -31.06 -21.08 -51.62
CA SER A 47 -31.09 -20.35 -52.87
C SER A 47 -29.68 -20.28 -53.44
N SER A 48 -29.53 -20.95 -54.57
CA SER A 48 -28.34 -20.98 -55.41
C SER A 48 -28.19 -19.61 -56.10
N GLY A 49 -27.05 -19.00 -55.95
CA GLY A 49 -26.72 -17.79 -56.68
C GLY A 49 -25.28 -17.39 -56.35
N THR A 50 -24.33 -17.87 -57.16
CA THR A 50 -22.94 -17.46 -57.09
C THR A 50 -22.76 -16.08 -57.68
N PRO A 51 -22.42 -15.05 -56.86
CA PRO A 51 -21.67 -13.92 -57.38
C PRO A 51 -20.21 -14.12 -56.98
N ILE A 52 -19.35 -14.13 -57.99
CA ILE A 52 -17.90 -14.01 -57.79
C ILE A 52 -17.64 -12.66 -57.15
N THR A 53 -17.68 -12.65 -55.82
CA THR A 53 -17.24 -11.50 -55.03
C THR A 53 -15.73 -11.49 -55.05
N ARG A 54 -15.17 -10.55 -55.78
CA ARG A 54 -13.76 -10.15 -55.79
C ARG A 54 -13.39 -9.91 -54.32
N GLN A 55 -12.74 -10.88 -53.67
CA GLN A 55 -12.20 -10.72 -52.31
C GLN A 55 -11.15 -9.61 -52.42
N THR A 56 -11.52 -8.42 -51.97
CA THR A 56 -10.55 -7.40 -51.60
C THR A 56 -9.65 -8.04 -50.55
N PRO A 57 -8.33 -8.09 -50.77
CA PRO A 57 -7.45 -8.67 -49.77
C PRO A 57 -7.72 -7.94 -48.44
N ALA A 58 -8.18 -8.69 -47.44
CA ALA A 58 -8.33 -8.17 -46.09
C ALA A 58 -6.99 -7.57 -45.73
N SER A 59 -6.95 -6.25 -45.55
CA SER A 59 -5.74 -5.56 -45.09
C SER A 59 -5.29 -6.27 -43.82
N ALA A 60 -4.20 -7.01 -43.92
CA ALA A 60 -3.61 -7.67 -42.78
C ALA A 60 -3.36 -6.60 -41.71
N ILE A 61 -4.15 -6.62 -40.64
CA ILE A 61 -3.97 -5.73 -39.51
C ILE A 61 -2.62 -6.10 -38.90
N THR A 62 -1.58 -5.41 -39.34
CA THR A 62 -0.22 -5.62 -38.84
C THR A 62 -0.23 -5.31 -37.35
N ALA A 63 0.02 -6.31 -36.50
CA ALA A 63 0.10 -6.13 -35.07
C ALA A 63 1.08 -5.00 -34.73
N PRO A 64 0.76 -4.11 -33.77
CA PRO A 64 1.66 -3.05 -33.38
C PRO A 64 3.03 -3.62 -32.99
N ARG A 65 4.10 -2.96 -33.38
CA ARG A 65 5.46 -3.35 -33.02
C ARG A 65 5.68 -3.09 -31.51
N PRO A 66 6.53 -3.92 -30.83
CA PRO A 66 6.96 -3.62 -29.47
C PRO A 66 7.47 -2.17 -29.36
N PHE A 67 7.25 -1.53 -28.22
CA PHE A 67 7.62 -0.14 -27.92
C PHE A 67 7.01 0.93 -28.86
N SER A 68 5.95 0.59 -29.59
CA SER A 68 5.28 1.54 -30.51
C SER A 68 4.26 2.44 -29.81
N ARG A 69 3.87 2.12 -28.60
CA ARG A 69 2.90 2.84 -27.77
C ARG A 69 3.43 3.02 -26.37
N PHE A 70 3.23 4.22 -25.83
CA PHE A 70 3.62 4.57 -24.46
C PHE A 70 2.43 5.21 -23.75
N ALA A 71 2.32 4.95 -22.45
CA ALA A 71 1.37 5.61 -21.60
C ALA A 71 2.07 6.17 -20.36
N VAL A 72 1.55 7.28 -19.85
CA VAL A 72 1.91 7.83 -18.54
C VAL A 72 0.66 7.90 -17.69
N GLY A 73 0.81 7.80 -16.39
CA GLY A 73 -0.31 7.87 -15.46
C GLY A 73 0.09 8.35 -14.10
N VAL A 74 -0.93 8.79 -13.38
CA VAL A 74 -0.85 9.13 -11.96
C VAL A 74 -1.95 8.37 -11.24
N ASP A 75 -1.62 7.77 -10.12
CA ASP A 75 -2.58 7.09 -9.27
C ASP A 75 -2.33 7.35 -7.77
N LEU A 76 -3.35 7.07 -6.98
CA LEU A 76 -3.26 6.97 -5.55
C LEU A 76 -3.07 5.50 -5.17
N SER A 77 -2.12 5.25 -4.31
CA SER A 77 -1.73 3.92 -3.86
C SER A 77 -1.56 3.92 -2.35
N THR A 78 -1.63 2.75 -1.74
CA THR A 78 -1.26 2.56 -0.34
C THR A 78 0.21 2.95 -0.06
N LEU A 79 1.06 3.03 -1.10
CA LEU A 79 2.43 3.56 -1.01
C LEU A 79 2.51 5.07 -1.33
N GLY A 80 1.38 5.79 -1.42
CA GLY A 80 1.33 7.22 -1.67
C GLY A 80 0.89 7.58 -3.09
N ILE A 81 1.23 8.79 -3.52
CA ILE A 81 0.99 9.26 -4.89
C ILE A 81 2.01 8.62 -5.80
N ARG A 82 1.52 7.86 -6.79
CA ARG A 82 2.36 7.09 -7.71
C ARG A 82 2.28 7.67 -9.12
N MET A 83 3.44 7.91 -9.69
CA MET A 83 3.60 8.13 -11.12
C MET A 83 4.04 6.85 -11.80
N GLN A 84 3.48 6.57 -12.97
CA GLN A 84 3.80 5.36 -13.71
C GLN A 84 3.88 5.60 -15.21
N THR A 85 4.70 4.81 -15.86
CA THR A 85 4.83 4.77 -17.30
C THR A 85 4.75 3.34 -17.78
N ALA A 86 4.08 3.11 -18.91
CA ALA A 86 3.96 1.79 -19.51
C ALA A 86 4.34 1.82 -20.99
N SER A 87 4.94 0.73 -21.43
CA SER A 87 5.28 0.51 -22.83
C SER A 87 4.65 -0.78 -23.34
N TYR A 88 4.09 -0.73 -24.52
CA TYR A 88 3.52 -1.88 -25.21
C TYR A 88 4.61 -2.87 -25.66
N LEU A 89 4.49 -4.12 -25.27
CA LEU A 89 5.36 -5.22 -25.74
C LEU A 89 4.63 -6.13 -26.73
N SER A 90 3.43 -6.57 -26.34
CA SER A 90 2.58 -7.46 -27.16
C SER A 90 1.10 -7.25 -26.80
N PRO A 91 0.14 -7.87 -27.53
CA PRO A 91 -1.27 -7.79 -27.17
C PRO A 91 -1.60 -8.25 -25.75
N HIS A 92 -0.75 -9.08 -25.16
CA HIS A 92 -0.93 -9.65 -23.83
C HIS A 92 0.08 -9.13 -22.81
N LEU A 93 1.04 -8.30 -23.19
CA LEU A 93 2.12 -7.86 -22.31
C LEU A 93 2.41 -6.37 -22.44
N ASN A 94 2.47 -5.68 -21.30
CA ASN A 94 3.07 -4.35 -21.19
C ASN A 94 4.19 -4.38 -20.15
N LEU A 95 5.23 -3.58 -20.39
CA LEU A 95 6.25 -3.29 -19.39
C LEU A 95 5.88 -1.98 -18.70
N ARG A 96 5.92 -1.95 -17.37
CA ARG A 96 5.58 -0.78 -16.58
C ARG A 96 6.70 -0.45 -15.61
N ALA A 97 7.00 0.83 -15.46
CA ALA A 97 7.84 1.39 -14.40
C ALA A 97 6.99 2.36 -13.56
N SER A 98 7.23 2.38 -12.27
CA SER A 98 6.51 3.23 -11.33
C SER A 98 7.40 3.77 -10.23
N GLY A 99 7.06 4.96 -9.74
CA GLY A 99 7.66 5.55 -8.54
C GLY A 99 6.56 6.20 -7.71
N SER A 100 6.59 6.04 -6.40
CA SER A 100 5.63 6.63 -5.46
C SER A 100 6.34 7.41 -4.38
N VAL A 101 5.67 8.49 -3.94
CA VAL A 101 6.12 9.33 -2.84
C VAL A 101 4.91 9.79 -2.01
N PHE A 102 5.10 9.83 -0.70
CA PHE A 102 4.16 10.44 0.23
C PHE A 102 4.91 10.86 1.48
N GLY A 103 4.58 12.03 2.02
CA GLY A 103 5.11 12.51 3.29
C GLY A 103 3.99 13.13 4.11
N PHE A 104 3.96 12.81 5.38
CA PHE A 104 3.02 13.37 6.35
C PHE A 104 3.75 13.62 7.66
N THR A 105 3.56 14.79 8.25
CA THR A 105 4.10 15.15 9.55
C THR A 105 2.98 15.70 10.40
N ASP A 106 2.85 15.19 11.60
CA ASP A 106 1.94 15.72 12.61
C ASP A 106 2.72 15.94 13.91
N ASN A 107 2.74 17.18 14.34
CA ASN A 107 3.39 17.60 15.57
C ASN A 107 2.30 17.88 16.62
N ASN A 108 2.55 17.56 17.87
CA ASN A 108 1.64 17.77 19.00
C ASN A 108 0.45 16.79 19.08
N ILE A 109 0.62 15.54 18.71
CA ILE A 109 -0.37 14.51 19.00
C ILE A 109 -0.34 14.22 20.50
N SER A 110 -1.35 14.71 21.22
CA SER A 110 -1.50 14.41 22.66
C SER A 110 -2.36 13.16 22.85
N THR A 111 -1.79 12.12 23.40
CA THR A 111 -2.51 10.86 23.69
C THR A 111 -2.01 10.19 24.95
N ASN A 112 -2.92 9.84 25.86
CA ASN A 112 -2.65 9.10 27.09
C ASN A 112 -1.49 9.64 27.95
N GLY A 113 -1.33 10.98 27.99
CA GLY A 113 -0.25 11.61 28.73
C GLY A 113 1.09 11.66 27.98
N PHE A 114 1.10 11.33 26.70
CA PHE A 114 2.25 11.51 25.81
C PHE A 114 1.98 12.64 24.81
N ASN A 115 2.97 13.46 24.61
CA ASN A 115 3.03 14.36 23.46
C ASN A 115 3.94 13.70 22.43
N VAL A 116 3.43 13.47 21.21
CA VAL A 116 4.09 12.73 20.16
C VAL A 116 4.17 13.60 18.92
N ASP A 117 5.35 13.69 18.35
CA ASP A 117 5.60 14.24 17.01
C ASP A 117 5.90 13.08 16.09
N ALA A 118 5.08 12.91 15.05
CA ALA A 118 5.16 11.78 14.13
C ALA A 118 5.48 12.25 12.72
N HIS A 119 6.37 11.53 12.06
CA HIS A 119 6.76 11.73 10.67
C HIS A 119 6.64 10.43 9.90
N LEU A 120 5.80 10.43 8.86
CA LEU A 120 5.63 9.32 7.93
C LEU A 120 6.24 9.71 6.58
N HIS A 121 7.10 8.86 6.05
CA HIS A 121 7.60 8.98 4.70
C HIS A 121 7.41 7.65 3.96
N LEU A 122 6.90 7.74 2.75
CA LEU A 122 6.77 6.60 1.85
C LEU A 122 7.45 6.98 0.54
N SER A 123 8.42 6.19 0.13
CA SER A 123 9.14 6.39 -1.13
C SER A 123 9.51 5.05 -1.72
N SER A 124 9.05 4.79 -2.95
CA SER A 124 9.38 3.53 -3.61
C SER A 124 9.48 3.68 -5.12
N ALA A 125 10.26 2.80 -5.75
CA ALA A 125 10.34 2.68 -7.19
C ALA A 125 10.44 1.21 -7.60
N GLY A 126 9.79 0.87 -8.72
CA GLY A 126 9.71 -0.50 -9.18
C GLY A 126 9.41 -0.65 -10.66
N ILE A 127 9.53 -1.88 -11.11
CA ILE A 127 9.13 -2.32 -12.45
C ILE A 127 8.19 -3.51 -12.35
N SER A 128 7.25 -3.62 -13.28
CA SER A 128 6.33 -4.76 -13.37
C SER A 128 6.02 -5.09 -14.82
N VAL A 129 5.56 -6.31 -15.04
CA VAL A 129 5.05 -6.76 -16.33
C VAL A 129 3.55 -7.00 -16.17
N ASP A 130 2.75 -6.23 -16.91
CA ASP A 130 1.30 -6.43 -16.94
C ASP A 130 0.97 -7.51 -17.95
N TYR A 131 0.47 -8.65 -17.49
CA TYR A 131 0.01 -9.76 -18.32
C TYR A 131 -1.51 -9.75 -18.42
N PHE A 132 -2.03 -9.74 -19.64
CA PHE A 132 -3.44 -9.74 -19.98
C PHE A 132 -3.84 -11.10 -20.58
N PRO A 133 -4.33 -12.08 -19.80
CA PRO A 133 -4.78 -13.36 -20.32
C PRO A 133 -5.85 -13.23 -21.40
N PHE A 134 -6.74 -12.23 -21.19
CA PHE A 134 -7.83 -11.91 -22.09
C PHE A 134 -7.67 -10.47 -22.60
N ALA A 135 -6.98 -10.29 -23.70
CA ALA A 135 -6.63 -8.96 -24.23
C ALA A 135 -7.85 -8.02 -24.40
N ALA A 136 -9.05 -8.57 -24.64
CA ALA A 136 -10.28 -7.80 -24.81
C ALA A 136 -10.95 -7.33 -23.51
N HIS A 137 -10.65 -7.93 -22.35
CA HIS A 137 -11.39 -7.72 -21.09
C HIS A 137 -10.71 -6.76 -20.10
N GLY A 138 -9.46 -6.37 -20.37
CA GLY A 138 -8.72 -5.43 -19.50
C GLY A 138 -8.31 -5.98 -18.13
N TRP A 139 -8.66 -7.22 -17.78
CA TRP A 139 -8.15 -7.88 -16.57
C TRP A 139 -6.68 -8.24 -16.74
N LYS A 140 -5.89 -8.02 -15.71
CA LYS A 140 -4.45 -8.24 -15.74
C LYS A 140 -3.92 -8.86 -14.46
N LEU A 141 -2.80 -9.53 -14.60
CA LEU A 141 -1.93 -9.97 -13.52
C LEU A 141 -0.57 -9.28 -13.73
N SER A 142 -0.05 -8.67 -12.67
CA SER A 142 1.16 -7.85 -12.75
C SER A 142 2.18 -8.25 -11.69
N PRO A 143 3.02 -9.25 -11.99
CA PRO A 143 4.23 -9.49 -11.19
C PRO A 143 5.21 -8.34 -11.38
N GLY A 144 5.92 -7.99 -10.29
CA GLY A 144 6.87 -6.90 -10.30
C GLY A 144 7.90 -6.97 -9.19
N ILE A 145 8.79 -6.00 -9.19
CA ILE A 145 9.86 -5.82 -8.21
C ILE A 145 9.96 -4.36 -7.85
N LEU A 146 9.92 -4.06 -6.55
CA LEU A 146 10.36 -2.79 -6.00
C LEU A 146 11.87 -2.90 -5.78
N PHE A 147 12.65 -2.21 -6.59
CA PHE A 147 14.10 -2.18 -6.46
C PHE A 147 14.58 -1.07 -5.50
N TYR A 148 13.71 -0.15 -5.17
CA TYR A 148 13.89 0.88 -4.16
C TYR A 148 12.63 0.97 -3.30
N ASN A 149 12.80 0.92 -1.99
CA ASN A 149 11.75 1.10 -1.01
C ASN A 149 12.36 1.70 0.26
N ASP A 150 12.10 2.97 0.49
CA ASP A 150 12.49 3.72 1.68
C ASP A 150 11.22 4.28 2.32
N SER A 151 10.41 3.35 2.84
CA SER A 151 9.12 3.67 3.46
C SER A 151 9.19 3.39 4.94
N GLY A 152 8.83 4.37 5.76
CA GLY A 152 8.89 4.24 7.20
C GLY A 152 8.15 5.36 7.93
N ALA A 153 8.09 5.18 9.24
CA ALA A 153 7.55 6.15 10.18
C ALA A 153 8.56 6.38 11.30
N GLU A 154 8.70 7.61 11.70
CA GLU A 154 9.50 8.05 12.85
C GLU A 154 8.61 8.81 13.81
N ALA A 155 8.83 8.63 15.10
CA ALA A 155 8.12 9.39 16.12
C ALA A 155 9.08 9.76 17.25
N THR A 156 8.96 10.99 17.74
CA THR A 156 9.53 11.39 19.01
C THR A 156 8.41 11.58 20.02
N PHE A 157 8.65 11.24 21.26
CA PHE A 157 7.64 11.37 22.29
C PHE A 157 8.21 11.93 23.58
N THR A 158 7.35 12.65 24.30
CA THR A 158 7.60 13.14 25.66
C THR A 158 6.45 12.68 26.55
N ALA A 159 6.74 11.93 27.58
CA ALA A 159 5.76 11.55 28.59
C ALA A 159 5.53 12.74 29.53
N GLN A 160 4.27 13.14 29.73
CA GLN A 160 3.93 14.19 30.70
C GLN A 160 4.30 13.77 32.13
N PRO A 161 4.53 14.72 33.04
CA PRO A 161 4.78 14.43 34.45
C PRO A 161 3.76 13.47 35.06
N GLY A 162 4.22 12.43 35.74
CA GLY A 162 3.37 11.43 36.38
C GLY A 162 2.69 10.43 35.44
N THR A 163 2.89 10.53 34.12
CA THR A 163 2.37 9.54 33.16
C THR A 163 2.98 8.17 33.43
N SER A 164 2.12 7.16 33.56
CA SER A 164 2.54 5.78 33.72
C SER A 164 2.62 5.06 32.37
N PHE A 165 3.67 4.26 32.20
CA PHE A 165 3.83 3.38 31.05
C PHE A 165 4.47 2.05 31.45
N SER A 166 4.34 1.04 30.63
CA SER A 166 4.85 -0.30 30.92
C SER A 166 5.92 -0.72 29.94
N LEU A 167 7.04 -1.22 30.44
CA LEU A 167 8.09 -1.89 29.68
C LEU A 167 8.27 -3.31 30.20
N ASN A 168 8.09 -4.29 29.35
CA ASN A 168 8.24 -5.71 29.66
C ASN A 168 7.44 -6.16 30.91
N GLY A 169 6.23 -5.58 31.08
CA GLY A 169 5.34 -5.88 32.21
C GLY A 169 5.62 -5.07 33.49
N TYR A 170 6.70 -4.31 33.58
CA TYR A 170 6.98 -3.40 34.68
C TYR A 170 6.40 -2.01 34.41
N THR A 171 5.70 -1.45 35.40
CA THR A 171 5.12 -0.11 35.30
C THR A 171 6.09 0.94 35.83
N TYR A 172 6.32 1.96 35.03
CA TYR A 172 7.15 3.11 35.32
C TYR A 172 6.32 4.40 35.28
N TYR A 173 6.75 5.41 36.04
CA TYR A 173 6.11 6.72 36.06
C TYR A 173 7.11 7.80 35.61
N SER A 174 6.73 8.63 34.66
CA SER A 174 7.55 9.74 34.21
C SER A 174 7.75 10.75 35.34
N SER A 175 8.99 11.17 35.58
CA SER A 175 9.32 12.15 36.63
C SER A 175 8.64 13.49 36.37
N GLY A 176 8.24 14.14 37.47
CA GLY A 176 7.66 15.50 37.41
C GLY A 176 8.68 16.58 37.07
N SER A 177 9.94 16.38 37.47
CA SER A 177 11.02 17.35 37.27
C SER A 177 11.82 17.14 35.98
N ASP A 178 11.90 15.88 35.51
CA ASP A 178 12.64 15.51 34.30
C ASP A 178 11.85 14.44 33.53
N PRO A 179 10.87 14.88 32.72
CA PRO A 179 9.98 13.98 31.97
C PRO A 179 10.73 13.10 30.98
N VAL A 180 10.25 11.84 30.85
CA VAL A 180 10.82 10.85 29.91
C VAL A 180 10.60 11.28 28.47
N ARG A 181 11.68 11.22 27.68
CA ARG A 181 11.68 11.42 26.24
C ARG A 181 12.28 10.22 25.53
N GLY A 182 11.75 9.97 24.34
CA GLY A 182 12.25 8.89 23.51
C GLY A 182 11.89 9.10 22.04
N ASN A 183 12.37 8.19 21.25
CA ASN A 183 12.06 8.11 19.83
C ASN A 183 11.78 6.66 19.43
N GLY A 184 10.98 6.49 18.41
CA GLY A 184 10.69 5.20 17.79
C GLY A 184 10.75 5.31 16.28
N THR A 185 11.15 4.22 15.64
CA THR A 185 11.18 4.10 14.18
C THR A 185 10.52 2.80 13.75
N ALA A 186 9.80 2.84 12.63
CA ALA A 186 9.21 1.67 11.99
C ALA A 186 9.48 1.74 10.49
N GLY A 187 10.12 0.73 9.92
CA GLY A 187 10.51 0.69 8.51
C GLY A 187 9.91 -0.48 7.76
N LEU A 188 9.50 -0.26 6.51
CA LEU A 188 8.94 -1.27 5.59
C LEU A 188 9.95 -1.72 4.54
N HIS A 189 11.25 -1.53 4.78
CA HIS A 189 12.32 -1.71 3.80
C HIS A 189 13.28 -2.87 4.12
N THR A 190 12.84 -3.85 4.92
CA THR A 190 13.70 -4.97 5.34
C THR A 190 14.12 -5.89 4.20
N HIS A 191 13.31 -6.00 3.14
CA HIS A 191 13.71 -6.66 1.90
C HIS A 191 13.81 -5.65 0.75
N ASN A 192 15.00 -5.51 0.20
CA ASN A 192 15.27 -4.72 -1.00
C ASN A 192 16.21 -5.51 -1.91
N PRO A 193 15.76 -5.98 -3.10
CA PRO A 193 14.46 -5.72 -3.73
C PRO A 193 13.30 -6.52 -3.12
N ALA A 194 12.09 -5.92 -3.13
CA ALA A 194 10.85 -6.56 -2.70
C ALA A 194 10.04 -7.03 -3.93
N PHE A 195 9.61 -8.29 -3.92
CA PHE A 195 8.71 -8.79 -4.96
C PHE A 195 7.29 -8.28 -4.74
N THR A 196 6.57 -8.04 -5.85
CA THR A 196 5.17 -7.63 -5.82
C THR A 196 4.36 -8.51 -6.76
N ILE A 197 3.10 -8.72 -6.41
CA ILE A 197 2.13 -9.32 -7.30
C ILE A 197 0.81 -8.57 -7.14
N THR A 198 0.30 -8.01 -8.24
CA THR A 198 -0.98 -7.30 -8.25
C THR A 198 -1.87 -7.88 -9.34
N THR A 199 -3.18 -7.78 -9.14
CA THR A 199 -4.20 -8.05 -10.14
C THR A 199 -5.13 -6.84 -10.23
N GLY A 200 -5.82 -6.68 -11.36
CA GLY A 200 -6.69 -5.53 -11.50
C GLY A 200 -7.35 -5.42 -12.87
N TRP A 201 -8.01 -4.31 -13.08
CA TRP A 201 -8.67 -3.95 -14.32
C TRP A 201 -8.13 -2.64 -14.87
N GLY A 202 -8.22 -2.52 -16.19
CA GLY A 202 -7.77 -1.34 -16.91
C GLY A 202 -6.36 -1.51 -17.48
N ASN A 203 -6.28 -1.38 -18.81
CA ASN A 203 -5.01 -1.38 -19.51
C ASN A 203 -4.51 0.07 -19.63
N MET A 204 -3.31 0.37 -19.13
CA MET A 204 -2.70 1.70 -19.31
C MET A 204 -2.56 2.10 -20.78
N ILE A 205 -2.44 1.10 -21.67
CA ILE A 205 -2.36 1.29 -23.13
C ILE A 205 -3.65 0.74 -23.74
N PRO A 206 -4.76 1.50 -23.71
CA PRO A 206 -6.06 1.02 -24.19
C PRO A 206 -6.05 0.75 -25.69
N HIS A 207 -6.85 -0.23 -26.13
CA HIS A 207 -7.02 -0.51 -27.56
C HIS A 207 -7.76 0.59 -28.29
N LYS A 208 -8.68 1.28 -27.61
CA LYS A 208 -9.47 2.40 -28.11
C LYS A 208 -9.38 3.58 -27.14
N GLY A 209 -9.29 4.79 -27.69
CA GLY A 209 -9.15 6.01 -26.88
C GLY A 209 -7.70 6.25 -26.40
N GLN A 210 -7.54 7.29 -25.61
CA GLN A 210 -6.25 7.74 -25.08
C GLN A 210 -6.21 7.68 -23.55
N PHE A 211 -7.38 7.70 -22.89
CA PHE A 211 -7.50 7.65 -21.43
C PHE A 211 -7.90 6.27 -20.95
N SER A 212 -7.38 5.88 -19.80
CA SER A 212 -7.75 4.68 -19.07
C SER A 212 -7.75 4.94 -17.57
N PHE A 213 -8.54 4.16 -16.83
CA PHE A 213 -8.69 4.24 -15.37
C PHE A 213 -8.32 2.88 -14.78
N PRO A 214 -7.03 2.58 -14.61
CA PRO A 214 -6.59 1.33 -14.02
C PRO A 214 -6.89 1.30 -12.53
N PHE A 215 -7.30 0.12 -12.05
CA PHE A 215 -7.44 -0.22 -10.64
C PHE A 215 -6.70 -1.53 -10.36
N GLU A 216 -5.95 -1.58 -9.26
CA GLU A 216 -5.13 -2.73 -8.88
C GLU A 216 -5.25 -3.03 -7.39
N ILE A 217 -5.19 -4.31 -7.06
CA ILE A 217 -5.06 -4.84 -5.72
C ILE A 217 -4.01 -5.95 -5.70
N GLY A 218 -3.25 -6.05 -4.64
CA GLY A 218 -2.24 -7.09 -4.50
C GLY A 218 -1.40 -6.96 -3.26
N VAL A 219 -0.20 -7.49 -3.30
CA VAL A 219 0.72 -7.51 -2.17
C VAL A 219 2.16 -7.24 -2.60
N ALA A 220 2.93 -6.63 -1.70
CA ALA A 220 4.38 -6.55 -1.76
C ALA A 220 4.98 -7.41 -0.64
N PHE A 221 5.99 -8.21 -0.96
CA PHE A 221 6.72 -9.06 -0.01
C PHE A 221 7.92 -8.27 0.52
N ILE A 222 7.68 -7.45 1.53
CA ILE A 222 8.64 -6.49 2.08
C ILE A 222 9.51 -7.06 3.22
N GLY A 223 9.20 -8.29 3.69
CA GLY A 223 9.76 -8.85 4.90
C GLY A 223 9.12 -8.29 6.17
N ALA A 224 9.53 -8.77 7.33
CA ALA A 224 9.03 -8.26 8.60
C ALA A 224 9.42 -6.78 8.77
N PRO A 225 8.48 -5.88 9.17
CA PRO A 225 8.80 -4.49 9.42
C PRO A 225 9.91 -4.33 10.46
N ALA A 226 10.88 -3.47 10.19
CA ALA A 226 11.87 -3.09 11.18
C ALA A 226 11.20 -2.19 12.22
N PHE A 227 11.43 -2.45 13.50
CA PHE A 227 10.95 -1.61 14.59
C PHE A 227 12.08 -1.36 15.58
N ASP A 228 12.27 -0.12 15.99
CA ASP A 228 13.18 0.27 17.05
C ASP A 228 12.57 1.35 17.94
N MET A 229 13.01 1.40 19.18
CA MET A 229 12.60 2.41 20.15
C MET A 229 13.73 2.66 21.15
N ALA A 230 13.99 3.92 21.45
CA ALA A 230 14.97 4.34 22.41
C ALA A 230 14.38 5.36 23.40
N LEU A 231 14.75 5.25 24.67
CA LEU A 231 14.55 6.28 25.67
C LEU A 231 15.82 7.13 25.73
N THR A 232 15.70 8.40 25.36
CA THR A 232 16.86 9.27 25.13
C THR A 232 17.23 10.10 26.34
N SER A 233 16.24 10.51 27.15
CA SER A 233 16.46 11.34 28.33
C SER A 233 15.27 11.29 29.28
N GLY A 234 15.48 11.80 30.48
CA GLY A 234 14.47 11.85 31.52
C GLY A 234 14.68 10.80 32.61
N GLN A 235 13.79 10.82 33.59
CA GLN A 235 13.80 9.92 34.71
C GLN A 235 12.47 9.20 34.86
N VAL A 236 12.52 7.95 35.29
CA VAL A 236 11.37 7.17 35.73
C VAL A 236 11.45 6.96 37.22
N CYS A 237 10.30 7.04 37.89
CA CYS A 237 10.16 6.91 39.30
C CYS A 237 9.22 5.74 39.66
N ASP A 238 9.11 5.40 40.93
CA ASP A 238 8.09 4.50 41.47
C ASP A 238 6.70 5.18 41.48
N SER A 239 5.67 4.45 41.95
CA SER A 239 4.29 4.94 42.03
C SER A 239 4.11 6.15 42.97
N ASN A 240 5.07 6.40 43.85
CA ASN A 240 5.07 7.48 44.83
C ASN A 240 5.88 8.69 44.36
N GLY A 241 6.44 8.63 43.13
CA GLY A 241 7.32 9.67 42.57
C GLY A 241 8.71 9.69 43.24
N GLN A 242 9.10 8.59 43.85
CA GLN A 242 10.41 8.42 44.51
C GLN A 242 11.29 7.42 43.75
N ASN A 243 12.52 7.22 44.23
CA ASN A 243 13.48 6.27 43.65
C ASN A 243 13.67 6.48 42.14
N CYS A 244 13.79 7.72 41.72
CA CYS A 244 13.90 8.07 40.32
C CYS A 244 15.26 7.65 39.75
N VAL A 245 15.26 6.99 38.61
CA VAL A 245 16.45 6.59 37.85
C VAL A 245 16.44 7.16 36.46
N ASN A 246 17.61 7.45 35.91
CA ASN A 246 17.74 7.98 34.57
C ASN A 246 17.48 6.88 33.53
N VAL A 247 16.54 7.13 32.60
CA VAL A 247 16.09 6.13 31.62
C VAL A 247 17.20 5.72 30.64
N ALA A 248 18.13 6.63 30.31
CA ALA A 248 19.17 6.36 29.33
C ALA A 248 20.33 5.53 29.88
N THR A 249 20.55 5.59 31.19
CA THR A 249 21.73 4.97 31.82
C THR A 249 21.42 3.82 32.77
N ASP A 250 20.17 3.72 33.27
CA ASP A 250 19.81 2.64 34.17
C ASP A 250 19.76 1.28 33.45
N PRO A 251 20.54 0.27 33.90
CA PRO A 251 20.63 -1.00 33.18
C PRO A 251 19.33 -1.80 33.22
N THR A 252 18.50 -1.64 34.26
CA THR A 252 17.23 -2.38 34.42
C THR A 252 16.20 -1.82 33.46
N VAL A 253 16.07 -0.48 33.39
CA VAL A 253 15.17 0.20 32.42
C VAL A 253 15.56 -0.16 31.01
N GLN A 254 16.86 -0.11 30.68
CA GLN A 254 17.35 -0.43 29.35
C GLN A 254 17.18 -1.92 28.99
N ALA A 255 17.29 -2.84 29.95
CA ALA A 255 17.00 -4.25 29.71
C ALA A 255 15.51 -4.48 29.41
N ASN A 256 14.61 -3.86 30.18
CA ASN A 256 13.18 -3.95 29.96
C ASN A 256 12.74 -3.29 28.64
N LEU A 257 13.36 -2.18 28.25
CA LEU A 257 13.14 -1.55 26.95
C LEU A 257 13.53 -2.50 25.80
N ARG A 258 14.73 -3.10 25.84
CA ARG A 258 15.17 -4.07 24.82
C ARG A 258 14.25 -5.28 24.74
N ALA A 259 13.80 -5.81 25.87
CA ALA A 259 12.85 -6.91 25.90
C ALA A 259 11.50 -6.52 25.27
N GLN A 260 11.02 -5.30 25.55
CA GLN A 260 9.78 -4.78 24.96
C GLN A 260 9.91 -4.58 23.44
N VAL A 261 11.03 -4.02 22.97
CA VAL A 261 11.33 -3.86 21.53
C VAL A 261 11.39 -5.22 20.84
N THR A 262 12.05 -6.20 21.45
CA THR A 262 12.10 -7.58 20.91
C THR A 262 10.70 -8.18 20.79
N LYS A 263 9.85 -7.97 21.80
CA LYS A 263 8.47 -8.43 21.76
C LYS A 263 7.70 -7.79 20.60
N TYR A 264 7.81 -6.47 20.40
CA TYR A 264 7.17 -5.80 19.29
C TYR A 264 7.67 -6.28 17.93
N ARG A 265 8.99 -6.54 17.79
CA ARG A 265 9.54 -7.12 16.55
C ARG A 265 8.97 -8.51 16.27
N ASN A 266 8.83 -9.36 17.29
CA ASN A 266 8.24 -10.69 17.16
C ASN A 266 6.74 -10.61 16.80
N ASP A 267 6.01 -9.67 17.38
CA ASP A 267 4.59 -9.44 17.08
C ASP A 267 4.38 -8.91 15.64
N LEU A 268 5.37 -8.22 15.09
CA LEU A 268 5.37 -7.71 13.72
C LEU A 268 5.90 -8.73 12.70
N GLU A 269 6.58 -9.79 13.12
CA GLU A 269 7.18 -10.80 12.23
C GLU A 269 6.19 -11.43 11.24
N PRO A 270 4.92 -11.71 11.59
CA PRO A 270 3.95 -12.24 10.62
C PRO A 270 3.59 -11.25 9.49
N LEU A 271 3.85 -9.94 9.67
CA LEU A 271 3.48 -8.90 8.71
C LEU A 271 4.52 -8.76 7.59
N LYS A 272 4.87 -9.89 6.94
CA LYS A 272 5.87 -9.94 5.85
C LYS A 272 5.33 -9.42 4.52
N THR A 273 4.03 -9.20 4.43
CA THR A 273 3.36 -8.74 3.22
C THR A 273 2.64 -7.42 3.46
N TYR A 274 2.85 -6.48 2.54
CA TYR A 274 2.17 -5.18 2.56
C TYR A 274 1.07 -5.15 1.50
N PRO A 275 -0.18 -4.78 1.84
CA PRO A 275 -1.27 -4.71 0.88
C PRO A 275 -1.07 -3.53 -0.08
N LEU A 276 -1.17 -3.81 -1.36
CA LEU A 276 -1.12 -2.82 -2.42
C LEU A 276 -2.54 -2.63 -2.98
N ILE A 277 -3.04 -1.40 -2.87
CA ILE A 277 -4.31 -1.00 -3.50
C ILE A 277 -4.01 0.30 -4.23
N SER A 278 -4.40 0.40 -5.48
CA SER A 278 -4.21 1.61 -6.25
C SER A 278 -5.29 1.84 -7.29
N GLY A 279 -5.53 3.11 -7.61
CA GLY A 279 -6.44 3.53 -8.66
C GLY A 279 -6.07 4.90 -9.18
N GLY A 280 -6.22 5.11 -10.49
CA GLY A 280 -5.79 6.37 -11.09
C GLY A 280 -6.24 6.57 -12.51
N ILE A 281 -5.55 7.48 -13.19
CA ILE A 281 -5.81 7.86 -14.57
C ILE A 281 -4.51 7.76 -15.38
N THR A 282 -4.64 7.26 -16.60
CA THR A 282 -3.51 7.15 -17.52
C THR A 282 -3.85 7.75 -18.87
N TYR A 283 -2.84 8.29 -19.53
CA TYR A 283 -2.90 8.83 -20.88
C TYR A 283 -1.94 8.09 -21.81
N CYS A 284 -2.45 7.56 -22.91
CA CYS A 284 -1.69 6.81 -23.90
C CYS A 284 -1.33 7.67 -25.10
N PHE A 285 -0.04 7.77 -25.39
CA PHE A 285 0.48 8.42 -26.59
C PHE A 285 0.46 7.42 -27.75
N GLN A 286 -0.36 7.70 -28.76
CA GLN A 286 -0.37 6.93 -30.00
C GLN A 286 0.42 7.72 -31.05
N ARG A 287 1.49 7.13 -31.54
CA ARG A 287 2.20 7.73 -32.69
C ARG A 287 1.28 7.63 -33.89
N ARG A 288 0.65 8.76 -34.31
CA ARG A 288 -0.02 8.84 -35.59
C ARG A 288 1.04 8.57 -36.66
N ARG A 289 0.81 7.55 -37.48
CA ARG A 289 1.51 7.35 -38.74
C ARG A 289 0.82 8.14 -39.84
#